data_a4b9b78448bdd184b889f7967332763c
#
_entry.id   a4b9b78448bdd184b889f7967332763c
#
_cell.length_a   1.000
_cell.length_b   1.000
_cell.length_c   1.000
_cell.angle_alpha   90.00
_cell.angle_beta   90.00
_cell.angle_gamma   90.00
#
_symmetry.space_group_name_H-M   'P 1'
#
loop_
_entity.id
_entity.type
_entity.pdbx_description
1 polymer ?
#
loop_
_entity_poly.entity_id
_entity_poly.type
_entity_poly.pdbx_seq_one_letter_code
_entity_poly.pdbx_strand_id
1 'polypeptide(L)' 'MLMFFQRLEDLRIDADKTQEEIAEILNCQREVYRRYEKGIHEIPVWAVIRLAEYYQVSTDYILGLTDKK' A
#
# COMPACT_ATOMS: atom_id res chain seq x y z
N MET A 1 -17.17 6.75 -2.99
CA MET A 1 -16.09 7.56 -2.42
C MET A 1 -14.83 6.71 -2.31
N LEU A 2 -13.71 7.22 -2.82
CA LEU A 2 -12.44 6.52 -2.71
C LEU A 2 -11.87 6.71 -1.31
N MET A 3 -11.26 5.67 -0.77
CA MET A 3 -10.65 5.73 0.55
C MET A 3 -9.16 5.95 0.42
N PHE A 4 -8.64 6.79 1.30
CA PHE A 4 -7.21 7.09 1.39
C PHE A 4 -6.61 6.32 2.56
N PHE A 5 -5.55 5.56 2.29
CA PHE A 5 -4.88 4.76 3.32
C PHE A 5 -3.47 5.29 3.53
N GLN A 6 -3.31 6.15 4.54
CA GLN A 6 -2.03 6.79 4.83
C GLN A 6 -0.91 5.77 5.10
N ARG A 7 -1.26 4.61 5.64
CA ARG A 7 -0.25 3.61 5.99
C ARG A 7 0.47 3.01 4.79
N LEU A 8 -0.12 3.11 3.59
CA LEU A 8 0.59 2.67 2.37
C LEU A 8 1.88 3.49 2.21
N GLU A 9 1.77 4.80 2.32
CA GLU A 9 2.94 5.68 2.20
C GLU A 9 3.87 5.52 3.39
N ASP A 10 3.32 5.44 4.60
CA ASP A 10 4.11 5.32 5.82
C ASP A 10 4.98 4.07 5.79
N LEU A 11 4.40 2.93 5.39
CA LEU A 11 5.16 1.67 5.33
C LEU A 11 6.24 1.73 4.25
N ARG A 12 5.93 2.35 3.12
CA ARG A 12 6.90 2.47 2.05
C ARG A 12 8.10 3.32 2.48
N ILE A 13 7.82 4.46 3.11
CA ILE A 13 8.87 5.36 3.58
C ILE A 13 9.70 4.69 4.66
N ASP A 14 9.05 4.01 5.61
CA ASP A 14 9.75 3.30 6.68
C ASP A 14 10.65 2.20 6.14
N ALA A 15 10.28 1.58 5.03
CA ALA A 15 11.08 0.54 4.39
C ALA A 15 12.13 1.12 3.44
N ASP A 16 12.20 2.45 3.32
CA ASP A 16 13.15 3.15 2.45
C ASP A 16 13.00 2.72 0.99
N LYS A 17 11.74 2.62 0.53
CA LYS A 17 11.43 2.19 -0.83
C LYS A 17 10.80 3.33 -1.62
N THR A 18 11.04 3.29 -2.95
CA THR A 18 10.40 4.24 -3.86
C THR A 18 9.04 3.70 -4.29
N GLN A 19 8.20 4.58 -4.84
CA GLN A 19 6.92 4.15 -5.40
C GLN A 19 7.13 3.13 -6.53
N GLU A 20 8.18 3.31 -7.33
CA GLU A 20 8.49 2.39 -8.42
C GLU A 20 8.83 1.00 -7.89
N GLU A 21 9.60 0.92 -6.80
CA GLU A 21 9.96 -0.37 -6.22
C GLU A 21 8.73 -1.11 -5.70
N ILE A 22 7.80 -0.40 -5.07
CA ILE A 22 6.57 -1.03 -4.59
C ILE A 22 5.67 -1.42 -5.78
N ALA A 23 5.63 -0.59 -6.82
CA ALA A 23 4.86 -0.94 -8.02
C ALA A 23 5.38 -2.24 -8.64
N GLU A 24 6.69 -2.46 -8.64
CA GLU A 24 7.27 -3.70 -9.14
C GLU A 24 6.80 -4.91 -8.31
N ILE A 25 6.71 -4.75 -7.00
CA ILE A 25 6.22 -5.82 -6.12
C ILE A 25 4.78 -6.17 -6.48
N LEU A 26 3.98 -5.18 -6.83
CA LEU A 26 2.59 -5.38 -7.23
C LEU A 26 2.44 -5.72 -8.72
N ASN A 27 3.54 -5.75 -9.46
CA ASN A 27 3.54 -6.01 -10.89
C ASN A 27 2.65 -5.03 -11.65
N CYS A 28 2.78 -3.74 -11.30
CA CYS A 28 2.03 -2.67 -11.96
C CYS A 28 2.97 -1.50 -12.23
N GLN A 29 2.49 -0.52 -12.97
CA GLN A 29 3.27 0.66 -13.29
C GLN A 29 3.31 1.61 -12.09
N ARG A 30 4.39 2.41 -12.00
CA ARG A 30 4.57 3.36 -10.90
C ARG A 30 3.36 4.29 -10.76
N GLU A 31 2.82 4.78 -11.88
CA GLU A 31 1.69 5.69 -11.83
C GLU A 31 0.43 5.05 -11.23
N VAL A 32 0.23 3.76 -11.50
CA VAL A 32 -0.89 3.02 -10.92
C VAL A 32 -0.76 2.95 -9.40
N TYR A 33 0.44 2.59 -8.91
CA TYR A 33 0.67 2.53 -7.47
C TYR A 33 0.56 3.91 -6.83
N ARG A 34 1.09 4.96 -7.50
CA ARG A 34 0.98 6.32 -6.99
C ARG A 34 -0.48 6.70 -6.75
N ARG A 35 -1.36 6.32 -7.65
CA ARG A 35 -2.79 6.62 -7.52
C ARG A 35 -3.42 5.88 -6.34
N TYR A 36 -2.98 4.65 -6.09
CA TYR A 36 -3.42 3.92 -4.89
C TYR A 36 -2.99 4.67 -3.63
N GLU A 37 -1.73 5.07 -3.58
CA GLU A 37 -1.18 5.74 -2.40
C GLU A 37 -1.83 7.09 -2.14
N LYS A 38 -2.20 7.80 -3.19
CA LYS A 38 -2.82 9.13 -3.07
C LYS A 38 -4.34 9.08 -2.93
N GLY A 39 -4.94 7.90 -2.98
CA GLY A 39 -6.39 7.77 -2.85
C GLY A 39 -7.15 8.18 -4.09
N ILE A 40 -6.47 8.33 -5.23
CA ILE A 40 -7.10 8.66 -6.51
C ILE A 40 -7.82 7.44 -7.08
N HIS A 41 -7.20 6.26 -6.92
CA HIS A 41 -7.80 4.98 -7.27
C HIS A 41 -7.83 4.10 -6.03
N GLU A 42 -8.93 3.37 -5.86
CA GLU A 42 -9.05 2.44 -4.74
C GLU A 42 -8.13 1.25 -4.95
N ILE A 43 -7.34 0.92 -3.94
CA ILE A 43 -6.42 -0.21 -4.02
C ILE A 43 -7.22 -1.52 -3.97
N PRO A 44 -6.97 -2.46 -4.88
CA PRO A 44 -7.70 -3.73 -4.85
C PRO A 44 -7.26 -4.62 -3.69
N VAL A 45 -8.16 -5.50 -3.27
CA VAL A 45 -7.90 -6.37 -2.12
C VAL A 45 -6.64 -7.20 -2.30
N TRP A 46 -6.41 -7.76 -3.50
CA TRP A 46 -5.23 -8.59 -3.74
C TRP A 46 -3.94 -7.82 -3.51
N ALA A 47 -3.93 -6.51 -3.82
CA ALA A 47 -2.74 -5.69 -3.65
C ALA A 47 -2.50 -5.41 -2.16
N VAL A 48 -3.56 -5.18 -1.39
CA VAL A 48 -3.44 -5.00 0.06
C VAL A 48 -2.85 -6.26 0.69
N ILE A 49 -3.35 -7.43 0.29
CA ILE A 49 -2.85 -8.71 0.80
C ILE A 49 -1.37 -8.88 0.44
N ARG A 50 -1.00 -8.57 -0.80
CA ARG A 50 0.39 -8.67 -1.26
C ARG A 50 1.31 -7.78 -0.44
N LEU A 51 0.90 -6.54 -0.18
CA LEU A 51 1.70 -5.61 0.59
C LEU A 51 1.78 -6.01 2.06
N ALA A 52 0.70 -6.55 2.62
CA ALA A 52 0.72 -7.06 3.99
C ALA A 52 1.76 -8.16 4.13
N GLU A 53 1.83 -9.05 3.17
CA GLU A 53 2.84 -10.12 3.15
C GLU A 53 4.24 -9.55 3.01
N TYR A 54 4.40 -8.59 2.11
CA TYR A 54 5.71 -7.98 1.87
C TYR A 54 6.25 -7.27 3.10
N TYR A 55 5.40 -6.47 3.74
CA TYR A 55 5.80 -5.67 4.91
C TYR A 55 5.74 -6.47 6.22
N GLN A 56 5.21 -7.68 6.19
CA GLN A 56 5.03 -8.51 7.39
C GLN A 56 4.14 -7.82 8.41
N VAL A 57 3.03 -7.29 7.93
CA VAL A 57 2.00 -6.65 8.76
C VAL A 57 0.64 -7.22 8.39
N SER A 58 -0.38 -6.93 9.21
CA SER A 58 -1.73 -7.39 8.90
C SER A 58 -2.38 -6.47 7.85
N THR A 59 -3.35 -7.00 7.12
CA THR A 59 -4.15 -6.18 6.22
C THR A 59 -4.92 -5.13 7.00
N ASP A 60 -5.39 -5.47 8.20
CA ASP A 60 -6.10 -4.52 9.07
C ASP A 60 -5.21 -3.32 9.43
N TYR A 61 -3.92 -3.57 9.66
CA TYR A 61 -3.00 -2.48 9.94
C TYR A 61 -2.90 -1.52 8.75
N ILE A 62 -2.76 -2.06 7.54
CA ILE A 62 -2.68 -1.24 6.33
C ILE A 62 -3.94 -0.42 6.15
N LEU A 63 -5.10 -1.02 6.42
CA LEU A 63 -6.39 -0.36 6.24
C LEU A 63 -6.74 0.60 7.38
N GLY A 64 -5.90 0.67 8.41
CA GLY A 64 -6.13 1.59 9.51
C GLY A 64 -7.14 1.11 10.54
N LEU A 65 -7.48 -0.18 10.52
CA LEU A 65 -8.46 -0.75 11.43
C LEU A 65 -7.86 -1.16 12.78
N THR A 66 -6.54 -1.22 12.87
CA THR A 66 -5.83 -1.56 14.09
C THR A 66 -4.46 -0.89 14.07
N ASP A 67 -3.90 -0.66 15.25
CA ASP A 67 -2.52 -0.15 15.39
C ASP A 67 -1.51 -1.29 15.53
N LYS A 68 -1.98 -2.52 15.57
CA LYS A 68 -1.10 -3.68 15.68
C LYS A 68 -0.70 -4.18 14.30
N LYS A 69 0.58 -4.29 14.07
CA LYS A 69 1.13 -4.84 12.83
C LYS A 69 0.95 -6.38 12.76
#